data_83b94a1a3878c2d1fa60148ad0018278
#
_entry.id   83b94a1a3878c2d1fa60148ad0018278
#
_cell.length_a   1.000
_cell.length_b   1.000
_cell.length_c   1.000
_cell.angle_alpha   90.00
_cell.angle_beta   90.00
_cell.angle_gamma   90.00
#
_symmetry.space_group_name_H-M   'P 1'
#
loop_
_entity.id
_entity.type
_entity.pdbx_description
1 polymer ?
#
loop_
_entity_poly.entity_id
_entity_poly.type
_entity_poly.pdbx_seq_one_letter_code
_entity_poly.pdbx_strand_id
1 'polypeptide(L)'
;MYNFFFIVFFITTIISAQSLENPNTSPLHILGKISKENQKIENTDFFNPEWVKDLKLLLPCKDIKLPKRSSRLPNAPRTYRNGTHRGIDFFSNWGTDVRAVAPGSVIRADHNYKEYPAKFREKMLRSSGSVGYTPSDIFNNVLLGKAIFLDHGFELIPGFRTISIYAHLSSIDKNIIGGAKVEAGQYIGKTGNSGTKASTLGTRREAHLHWELILQKDNREIYLGKDIPYEKLYEMLDNIFVKKLD
;
A
#
# COMPACT_ATOMS: atom_id res chain seq x y z
N MET A 1 16.16 78.65 -4.86
CA MET A 1 15.14 77.72 -5.36
C MET A 1 15.86 76.43 -5.70
N TYR A 2 15.96 75.46 -4.73
CA TYR A 2 16.66 74.20 -4.94
C TYR A 2 15.62 73.12 -5.07
N ASN A 3 15.50 72.45 -6.24
CA ASN A 3 14.71 71.35 -6.49
C ASN A 3 15.42 70.05 -6.00
N PHE A 4 14.92 69.42 -4.97
CA PHE A 4 15.32 68.09 -4.53
C PHE A 4 14.54 67.03 -5.32
N PHE A 5 15.22 66.30 -6.19
CA PHE A 5 14.67 65.07 -6.81
C PHE A 5 14.87 63.93 -5.84
N PHE A 6 13.76 63.40 -5.32
CA PHE A 6 13.76 62.12 -4.61
C PHE A 6 13.73 61.00 -5.64
N ILE A 7 14.82 60.28 -5.77
CA ILE A 7 14.83 59.00 -6.51
C ILE A 7 14.41 57.90 -5.54
N VAL A 8 13.19 57.39 -5.74
CA VAL A 8 12.69 56.22 -5.02
C VAL A 8 13.18 54.96 -5.76
N PHE A 9 14.17 54.29 -5.19
CA PHE A 9 14.56 52.96 -5.64
C PHE A 9 13.49 51.93 -5.20
N PHE A 10 12.68 51.47 -6.12
CA PHE A 10 11.89 50.25 -5.93
C PHE A 10 12.83 49.06 -6.03
N ILE A 11 13.22 48.51 -4.89
CA ILE A 11 13.82 47.16 -4.83
C ILE A 11 12.66 46.17 -4.96
N THR A 12 12.41 45.71 -6.16
CA THR A 12 11.56 44.53 -6.39
C THR A 12 12.36 43.31 -5.95
N THR A 13 12.17 42.89 -4.71
CA THR A 13 12.53 41.55 -4.27
C THR A 13 11.63 40.57 -5.04
N ILE A 14 12.19 40.00 -6.11
CA ILE A 14 11.62 38.80 -6.71
C ILE A 14 11.85 37.68 -5.69
N ILE A 15 10.87 37.47 -4.83
CA ILE A 15 10.75 36.19 -4.09
C ILE A 15 10.36 35.17 -5.14
N SER A 16 11.36 34.48 -5.69
CA SER A 16 11.09 33.24 -6.41
C SER A 16 10.49 32.29 -5.38
N ALA A 17 9.20 32.08 -5.44
CA ALA A 17 8.58 30.96 -4.80
C ALA A 17 9.15 29.70 -5.48
N GLN A 18 10.32 29.25 -5.02
CA GLN A 18 10.71 27.87 -5.22
C GLN A 18 9.65 27.06 -4.48
N SER A 19 8.80 26.41 -5.26
CA SER A 19 7.88 25.41 -4.75
C SER A 19 8.71 24.40 -3.97
N LEU A 20 8.57 24.41 -2.65
CA LEU A 20 9.15 23.42 -1.73
C LEU A 20 8.40 22.08 -1.80
N GLU A 21 7.90 21.74 -2.96
CA GLU A 21 7.54 20.36 -3.25
C GLU A 21 8.79 19.64 -3.73
N ASN A 22 9.58 19.19 -2.76
CA ASN A 22 10.60 18.20 -3.05
C ASN A 22 9.85 16.90 -3.42
N PRO A 23 9.80 16.50 -4.71
CA PRO A 23 9.07 15.32 -5.14
C PRO A 23 9.56 14.04 -4.47
N ASN A 24 10.74 14.09 -3.81
CA ASN A 24 11.32 12.99 -3.05
C ASN A 24 10.75 12.81 -1.65
N THR A 25 9.89 13.71 -1.15
CA THR A 25 9.32 13.64 0.21
C THR A 25 7.91 13.07 0.25
N SER A 26 7.24 12.87 -0.88
CA SER A 26 5.96 12.16 -0.92
C SER A 26 6.18 10.69 -0.58
N PRO A 27 5.46 10.12 0.41
CA PRO A 27 5.54 8.68 0.72
C PRO A 27 5.30 7.80 -0.49
N LEU A 28 4.43 8.24 -1.39
CA LEU A 28 4.15 7.54 -2.66
C LEU A 28 5.35 7.54 -3.61
N HIS A 29 6.06 8.66 -3.68
CA HIS A 29 7.24 8.79 -4.52
C HIS A 29 8.40 7.93 -3.98
N ILE A 30 8.56 7.88 -2.65
CA ILE A 30 9.54 7.02 -1.98
C ILE A 30 9.23 5.54 -2.28
N LEU A 31 7.96 5.10 -2.08
CA LEU A 31 7.52 3.75 -2.42
C LEU A 31 7.73 3.44 -3.90
N GLY A 32 7.35 4.34 -4.80
CA GLY A 32 7.52 4.17 -6.23
C GLY A 32 8.99 4.14 -6.67
N LYS A 33 9.85 4.96 -6.05
CA LYS A 33 11.29 4.97 -6.33
C LYS A 33 11.98 3.72 -5.80
N ILE A 34 11.65 3.31 -4.57
CA ILE A 34 12.15 2.07 -3.96
C ILE A 34 11.75 0.89 -4.83
N SER A 35 10.50 0.80 -5.29
CA SER A 35 10.05 -0.27 -6.19
C SER A 35 10.81 -0.32 -7.51
N LYS A 36 11.18 0.82 -8.09
CA LYS A 36 11.96 0.87 -9.35
C LYS A 36 13.39 0.41 -9.19
N GLU A 37 14.04 0.83 -8.11
CA GLU A 37 15.41 0.41 -7.80
C GLU A 37 15.48 -1.06 -7.41
N ASN A 38 14.47 -1.56 -6.69
CA ASN A 38 14.41 -2.94 -6.21
C ASN A 38 14.00 -3.97 -7.27
N GLN A 39 13.49 -3.56 -8.43
CA GLN A 39 13.24 -4.52 -9.52
C GLN A 39 14.50 -5.26 -9.99
N LYS A 40 15.67 -4.66 -9.79
CA LYS A 40 16.96 -5.29 -10.05
C LYS A 40 17.49 -6.11 -8.85
N ILE A 41 16.98 -5.82 -7.65
CA ILE A 41 17.38 -6.39 -6.36
C ILE A 41 16.38 -7.46 -5.88
N GLU A 42 15.12 -7.42 -6.36
CA GLU A 42 14.06 -8.40 -6.03
C GLU A 42 14.48 -9.86 -6.28
N ASN A 43 15.46 -10.10 -7.14
CA ASN A 43 15.94 -11.43 -7.46
C ASN A 43 17.01 -11.99 -6.50
N THR A 44 17.45 -11.24 -5.49
CA THR A 44 18.58 -11.65 -4.63
C THR A 44 18.28 -11.65 -3.13
N ASP A 45 17.23 -10.99 -2.66
CA ASP A 45 16.94 -10.92 -1.22
C ASP A 45 15.78 -11.84 -0.86
N PHE A 46 16.09 -12.93 -0.19
CA PHE A 46 15.10 -13.86 0.36
C PHE A 46 14.50 -13.29 1.64
N PHE A 47 13.20 -13.47 1.82
CA PHE A 47 12.54 -13.19 3.08
C PHE A 47 12.99 -14.25 4.11
N ASN A 48 13.36 -13.80 5.31
CA ASN A 48 13.73 -14.73 6.40
C ASN A 48 12.56 -14.80 7.41
N PRO A 49 11.91 -15.96 7.61
CA PRO A 49 10.82 -16.13 8.57
C PRO A 49 11.19 -15.76 10.02
N GLU A 50 12.47 -15.84 10.41
CA GLU A 50 12.94 -15.45 11.73
C GLU A 50 12.70 -13.96 12.06
N TRP A 51 12.62 -13.10 11.02
CA TRP A 51 12.33 -11.68 11.23
C TRP A 51 10.95 -11.43 11.83
N VAL A 52 10.02 -12.36 11.64
CA VAL A 52 8.61 -12.22 12.02
C VAL A 52 8.14 -13.28 13.02
N LYS A 53 9.03 -14.06 13.61
CA LYS A 53 8.67 -15.17 14.52
C LYS A 53 7.87 -14.69 15.73
N ASP A 54 8.16 -13.48 16.23
CA ASP A 54 7.50 -12.90 17.39
C ASP A 54 6.40 -11.89 16.99
N LEU A 55 6.18 -11.67 15.69
CA LEU A 55 5.19 -10.73 15.19
C LEU A 55 3.77 -11.22 15.51
N LYS A 56 2.96 -10.36 16.14
CA LYS A 56 1.54 -10.61 16.38
C LYS A 56 0.70 -9.47 15.80
N LEU A 57 -0.24 -9.80 14.95
CA LEU A 57 -1.12 -8.87 14.26
C LEU A 57 -2.58 -9.29 14.45
N LEU A 58 -3.48 -8.32 14.55
CA LEU A 58 -4.91 -8.62 14.50
C LEU A 58 -5.35 -8.97 13.07
N LEU A 59 -6.36 -9.82 12.95
CA LEU A 59 -7.02 -10.02 11.66
C LEU A 59 -7.63 -8.68 11.17
N PRO A 60 -7.37 -8.26 9.92
CA PRO A 60 -7.84 -6.98 9.39
C PRO A 60 -9.36 -6.93 9.18
N CYS A 61 -10.02 -8.07 9.07
CA CYS A 61 -11.47 -8.19 9.03
C CYS A 61 -11.90 -9.14 10.17
N LYS A 62 -12.68 -8.62 11.12
CA LYS A 62 -13.20 -9.43 12.23
C LYS A 62 -13.96 -10.64 11.67
N ASP A 63 -13.73 -11.81 12.25
CA ASP A 63 -14.38 -13.09 11.88
C ASP A 63 -14.03 -13.64 10.47
N ILE A 64 -13.17 -12.98 9.71
CA ILE A 64 -12.61 -13.50 8.45
C ILE A 64 -11.26 -14.16 8.73
N LYS A 65 -11.20 -15.47 8.59
CA LYS A 65 -9.98 -16.25 8.83
C LYS A 65 -8.94 -16.07 7.72
N LEU A 66 -7.69 -16.37 8.04
CA LEU A 66 -6.62 -16.50 7.06
C LEU A 66 -7.05 -17.48 5.94
N PRO A 67 -6.96 -17.09 4.66
CA PRO A 67 -7.35 -17.94 3.55
C PRO A 67 -6.37 -19.11 3.38
N LYS A 68 -6.89 -20.34 3.27
CA LYS A 68 -6.09 -21.55 3.00
C LYS A 68 -5.71 -21.71 1.52
N ARG A 69 -6.38 -20.98 0.61
CA ARG A 69 -6.16 -21.11 -0.82
C ARG A 69 -4.89 -20.37 -1.23
N SER A 70 -3.89 -21.08 -1.78
CA SER A 70 -2.60 -20.52 -2.18
C SER A 70 -2.73 -19.30 -3.12
N SER A 71 -3.70 -19.30 -4.04
CA SER A 71 -3.95 -18.18 -4.94
C SER A 71 -4.37 -16.87 -4.24
N ARG A 72 -4.70 -16.92 -2.93
CA ARG A 72 -5.06 -15.76 -2.10
C ARG A 72 -3.93 -15.32 -1.17
N LEU A 73 -2.79 -15.97 -1.22
CA LEU A 73 -1.61 -15.72 -0.37
C LEU A 73 -0.48 -15.07 -1.18
N PRO A 74 0.54 -14.52 -0.53
CA PRO A 74 1.76 -14.06 -1.18
C PRO A 74 2.37 -15.13 -2.10
N ASN A 75 3.13 -14.69 -3.09
CA ASN A 75 3.81 -15.51 -4.11
C ASN A 75 2.90 -16.10 -5.19
N ALA A 76 1.56 -15.97 -5.08
CA ALA A 76 0.67 -16.46 -6.14
C ALA A 76 0.91 -15.72 -7.46
N PRO A 77 1.05 -16.43 -8.60
CA PRO A 77 1.28 -15.80 -9.88
C PRO A 77 0.09 -14.93 -10.31
N ARG A 78 0.39 -13.77 -10.88
CA ARG A 78 -0.56 -12.83 -11.48
C ARG A 78 -0.21 -12.65 -12.96
N THR A 79 -0.36 -13.73 -13.73
CA THR A 79 0.03 -13.82 -15.15
C THR A 79 -0.59 -12.72 -16.03
N TYR A 80 -1.82 -12.29 -15.72
CA TYR A 80 -2.54 -11.24 -16.44
C TYR A 80 -1.85 -9.86 -16.40
N ARG A 81 -0.85 -9.66 -15.55
CA ARG A 81 -0.06 -8.43 -15.44
C ARG A 81 1.45 -8.67 -15.37
N ASN A 82 1.88 -9.90 -15.64
CA ASN A 82 3.26 -10.34 -15.47
C ASN A 82 3.84 -9.94 -14.12
N GLY A 83 3.22 -10.41 -13.05
CA GLY A 83 3.58 -10.04 -11.68
C GLY A 83 3.24 -11.13 -10.67
N THR A 84 3.56 -10.84 -9.42
CA THR A 84 3.34 -11.72 -8.28
C THR A 84 2.35 -11.06 -7.31
N HIS A 85 1.58 -11.86 -6.59
CA HIS A 85 0.75 -11.42 -5.49
C HIS A 85 1.64 -11.17 -4.27
N ARG A 86 1.62 -9.94 -3.73
CA ARG A 86 2.48 -9.56 -2.60
C ARG A 86 1.76 -9.59 -1.26
N GLY A 87 0.44 -9.80 -1.28
CA GLY A 87 -0.42 -9.70 -0.10
C GLY A 87 -1.31 -10.90 0.11
N ILE A 88 -2.27 -10.72 1.01
CA ILE A 88 -3.29 -11.69 1.38
C ILE A 88 -4.66 -11.15 0.97
N ASP A 89 -5.43 -11.95 0.22
CA ASP A 89 -6.77 -11.59 -0.19
C ASP A 89 -7.82 -12.19 0.79
N PHE A 90 -8.31 -11.37 1.71
CA PHE A 90 -9.38 -11.72 2.65
C PHE A 90 -10.76 -11.52 2.00
N PHE A 91 -11.28 -12.57 1.39
CA PHE A 91 -12.59 -12.52 0.74
C PHE A 91 -13.72 -12.39 1.78
N SER A 92 -14.59 -11.44 1.54
CA SER A 92 -15.69 -11.08 2.44
C SER A 92 -16.86 -10.48 1.67
N ASN A 93 -17.98 -10.27 2.34
CA ASN A 93 -19.06 -9.48 1.76
C ASN A 93 -18.61 -8.03 1.51
N TRP A 94 -19.15 -7.42 0.46
CA TRP A 94 -18.99 -5.98 0.24
C TRP A 94 -19.44 -5.19 1.47
N GLY A 95 -18.60 -4.28 1.93
CA GLY A 95 -18.91 -3.43 3.07
C GLY A 95 -18.61 -4.04 4.44
N THR A 96 -17.89 -5.17 4.50
CA THR A 96 -17.36 -5.72 5.77
C THR A 96 -16.36 -4.73 6.38
N ASP A 97 -16.42 -4.55 7.70
CA ASP A 97 -15.52 -3.63 8.41
C ASP A 97 -14.08 -4.08 8.31
N VAL A 98 -13.20 -3.12 8.00
CA VAL A 98 -11.75 -3.27 7.96
C VAL A 98 -11.15 -2.54 9.16
N ARG A 99 -10.18 -3.18 9.82
CA ARG A 99 -9.51 -2.68 11.02
C ARG A 99 -8.00 -2.68 10.84
N ALA A 100 -7.33 -1.76 11.52
CA ALA A 100 -5.87 -1.74 11.58
C ALA A 100 -5.34 -3.00 12.28
N VAL A 101 -4.37 -3.68 11.67
CA VAL A 101 -3.76 -4.91 12.23
C VAL A 101 -2.86 -4.62 13.43
N ALA A 102 -2.31 -3.41 13.53
CA ALA A 102 -1.39 -2.91 14.56
C ALA A 102 -1.48 -1.38 14.63
N PRO A 103 -0.93 -0.73 15.68
CA PRO A 103 -0.85 0.72 15.76
C PRO A 103 0.01 1.30 14.63
N GLY A 104 -0.29 2.53 14.17
CA GLY A 104 0.50 3.17 13.13
C GLY A 104 0.06 4.59 12.81
N SER A 105 0.70 5.18 11.82
CA SER A 105 0.38 6.49 11.27
C SER A 105 -0.09 6.36 9.84
N VAL A 106 -1.17 7.04 9.49
CA VAL A 106 -1.67 7.08 8.11
C VAL A 106 -0.69 7.86 7.25
N ILE A 107 -0.09 7.24 6.24
CA ILE A 107 0.76 7.95 5.26
C ILE A 107 0.07 8.16 3.92
N ARG A 108 -1.02 7.41 3.65
CA ARG A 108 -1.88 7.60 2.48
C ARG A 108 -3.29 7.10 2.79
N ALA A 109 -4.31 7.85 2.35
CA ALA A 109 -5.71 7.46 2.38
C ALA A 109 -6.43 7.99 1.13
N ASP A 110 -6.85 7.10 0.24
CA ASP A 110 -7.37 7.46 -1.08
C ASP A 110 -8.87 7.77 -1.06
N HIS A 111 -9.29 8.76 -0.26
CA HIS A 111 -10.71 9.17 -0.16
C HIS A 111 -11.32 9.51 -1.51
N ASN A 112 -10.56 10.19 -2.37
CA ASN A 112 -11.01 10.72 -3.66
C ASN A 112 -10.76 9.76 -4.84
N TYR A 113 -10.38 8.48 -4.55
CA TYR A 113 -10.17 7.51 -5.63
C TYR A 113 -11.43 7.37 -6.49
N LYS A 114 -11.21 7.44 -7.80
CA LYS A 114 -12.23 7.19 -8.83
C LYS A 114 -11.81 5.99 -9.67
N GLU A 115 -12.76 5.10 -9.95
CA GLU A 115 -12.49 3.92 -10.74
C GLU A 115 -12.06 4.29 -12.17
N TYR A 116 -11.02 3.65 -12.66
CA TYR A 116 -10.57 3.82 -14.03
C TYR A 116 -11.48 3.09 -15.01
N PRO A 117 -11.68 3.61 -16.23
CA PRO A 117 -12.40 2.89 -17.27
C PRO A 117 -11.78 1.53 -17.57
N ALA A 118 -12.62 0.50 -17.80
CA ALA A 118 -12.17 -0.87 -18.06
C ALA A 118 -11.11 -0.95 -19.18
N LYS A 119 -11.32 -0.23 -20.30
CA LYS A 119 -10.37 -0.17 -21.42
C LYS A 119 -9.00 0.41 -21.03
N PHE A 120 -8.98 1.42 -20.14
CA PHE A 120 -7.74 2.00 -19.64
C PHE A 120 -6.99 0.98 -18.78
N ARG A 121 -7.68 0.36 -17.80
CA ARG A 121 -7.10 -0.69 -16.97
C ARG A 121 -6.51 -1.84 -17.81
N GLU A 122 -7.25 -2.34 -18.78
CA GLU A 122 -6.77 -3.40 -19.69
C GLU A 122 -5.54 -2.98 -20.48
N LYS A 123 -5.49 -1.72 -20.97
CA LYS A 123 -4.31 -1.19 -21.67
C LYS A 123 -3.08 -1.20 -20.74
N MET A 124 -3.22 -0.73 -19.50
CA MET A 124 -2.12 -0.71 -18.53
C MET A 124 -1.61 -2.12 -18.21
N LEU A 125 -2.52 -3.08 -18.07
CA LEU A 125 -2.14 -4.49 -17.83
C LEU A 125 -1.41 -5.11 -19.02
N ARG A 126 -1.87 -4.86 -20.26
CA ARG A 126 -1.16 -5.31 -21.47
C ARG A 126 0.23 -4.70 -21.57
N SER A 127 0.36 -3.40 -21.29
CA SER A 127 1.67 -2.72 -21.26
C SER A 127 2.59 -3.31 -20.20
N SER A 128 2.08 -3.64 -18.99
CA SER A 128 2.83 -4.34 -17.96
C SER A 128 3.32 -5.72 -18.44
N GLY A 129 2.46 -6.46 -19.16
CA GLY A 129 2.85 -7.73 -19.77
C GLY A 129 3.98 -7.58 -20.78
N SER A 130 3.93 -6.53 -21.61
CA SER A 130 4.93 -6.28 -22.67
C SER A 130 6.29 -5.88 -22.11
N VAL A 131 6.35 -5.14 -20.98
CA VAL A 131 7.62 -4.73 -20.35
C VAL A 131 8.17 -5.76 -19.37
N GLY A 132 7.46 -6.86 -19.17
CA GLY A 132 7.92 -7.97 -18.33
C GLY A 132 7.68 -7.81 -16.82
N TYR A 133 7.04 -6.72 -16.37
CA TYR A 133 6.67 -6.48 -14.97
C TYR A 133 5.55 -5.47 -14.84
N THR A 134 4.92 -5.40 -13.67
CA THR A 134 3.94 -4.34 -13.35
C THR A 134 4.66 -3.14 -12.76
N PRO A 135 4.70 -1.97 -13.46
CA PRO A 135 5.25 -0.74 -12.89
C PRO A 135 4.55 -0.33 -11.59
N SER A 136 5.30 0.23 -10.65
CA SER A 136 4.79 0.59 -9.32
C SER A 136 3.67 1.63 -9.35
N ASP A 137 3.70 2.57 -10.28
CA ASP A 137 2.65 3.57 -10.49
C ASP A 137 1.35 2.91 -10.97
N ILE A 138 1.41 1.94 -11.88
CA ILE A 138 0.25 1.15 -12.30
C ILE A 138 -0.28 0.32 -11.12
N PHE A 139 0.61 -0.33 -10.37
CA PHE A 139 0.21 -1.13 -9.22
C PHE A 139 -0.46 -0.26 -8.16
N ASN A 140 0.21 0.80 -7.70
CA ASN A 140 -0.22 1.60 -6.58
C ASN A 140 -1.42 2.52 -6.87
N ASN A 141 -1.60 2.99 -8.12
CA ASN A 141 -2.65 3.96 -8.44
C ASN A 141 -3.82 3.37 -9.21
N VAL A 142 -3.62 2.25 -9.93
CA VAL A 142 -4.68 1.63 -10.73
C VAL A 142 -5.16 0.33 -10.10
N LEU A 143 -4.23 -0.56 -9.72
CA LEU A 143 -4.59 -1.91 -9.31
C LEU A 143 -5.00 -2.01 -7.85
N LEU A 144 -4.40 -1.27 -6.93
CA LEU A 144 -4.83 -1.25 -5.52
C LEU A 144 -6.20 -0.61 -5.30
N GLY A 145 -6.65 0.23 -6.24
CA GLY A 145 -7.92 0.93 -6.09
C GLY A 145 -7.89 1.92 -4.91
N LYS A 146 -8.99 2.05 -4.20
CA LYS A 146 -9.09 2.84 -2.96
C LYS A 146 -8.30 2.13 -1.86
N ALA A 147 -7.26 2.76 -1.33
CA ALA A 147 -6.34 2.16 -0.40
C ALA A 147 -5.99 3.06 0.78
N ILE A 148 -5.54 2.43 1.87
CA ILE A 148 -4.93 3.05 3.05
C ILE A 148 -3.53 2.44 3.21
N PHE A 149 -2.55 3.29 3.53
CA PHE A 149 -1.19 2.89 3.89
C PHE A 149 -0.92 3.35 5.31
N LEU A 150 -0.57 2.42 6.19
CA LEU A 150 -0.19 2.68 7.57
C LEU A 150 1.29 2.41 7.77
N ASP A 151 2.01 3.40 8.25
CA ASP A 151 3.40 3.29 8.67
C ASP A 151 3.44 2.93 10.17
N HIS A 152 3.99 1.77 10.48
CA HIS A 152 4.16 1.28 11.84
C HIS A 152 5.54 1.62 12.42
N GLY A 153 6.37 2.37 11.68
CA GLY A 153 7.74 2.64 12.09
C GLY A 153 8.57 1.36 12.18
N PHE A 154 9.43 1.30 13.21
CA PHE A 154 10.33 0.17 13.48
C PHE A 154 9.84 -0.71 14.65
N GLU A 155 8.61 -0.47 15.13
CA GLU A 155 8.08 -1.10 16.35
C GLU A 155 7.63 -2.55 16.12
N LEU A 156 7.13 -2.90 14.91
CA LEU A 156 6.59 -4.23 14.67
C LEU A 156 7.67 -5.28 14.42
N ILE A 157 8.72 -4.92 13.69
CA ILE A 157 9.79 -5.85 13.30
C ILE A 157 11.14 -5.15 13.54
N PRO A 158 11.94 -5.59 14.52
CA PRO A 158 13.23 -4.97 14.80
C PRO A 158 14.13 -4.86 13.57
N GLY A 159 14.64 -3.67 13.31
CA GLY A 159 15.54 -3.40 12.19
C GLY A 159 14.86 -3.15 10.84
N PHE A 160 13.51 -3.18 10.78
CA PHE A 160 12.74 -2.86 9.59
C PHE A 160 11.70 -1.78 9.88
N ARG A 161 11.62 -0.77 9.04
CA ARG A 161 10.42 0.06 8.96
C ARG A 161 9.34 -0.75 8.25
N THR A 162 8.13 -0.79 8.83
CA THR A 162 7.05 -1.62 8.30
C THR A 162 5.85 -0.77 7.87
N ILE A 163 5.28 -1.12 6.73
CA ILE A 163 4.11 -0.44 6.17
C ILE A 163 3.05 -1.48 5.82
N SER A 164 1.86 -1.36 6.38
CA SER A 164 0.72 -2.15 5.94
C SER A 164 -0.14 -1.40 4.92
N ILE A 165 -0.64 -2.14 3.92
CA ILE A 165 -1.48 -1.63 2.85
C ILE A 165 -2.83 -2.35 2.90
N TYR A 166 -3.91 -1.57 2.89
CA TYR A 166 -5.29 -2.05 2.87
C TYR A 166 -5.92 -1.56 1.57
N ALA A 167 -6.18 -2.46 0.63
CA ALA A 167 -6.60 -2.10 -0.72
C ALA A 167 -7.95 -2.69 -1.11
N HIS A 168 -8.45 -2.29 -2.28
CA HIS A 168 -9.77 -2.63 -2.82
C HIS A 168 -10.94 -2.17 -1.96
N LEU A 169 -10.75 -1.12 -1.15
CA LEU A 169 -11.77 -0.63 -0.23
C LEU A 169 -12.98 -0.04 -0.98
N SER A 170 -14.18 -0.19 -0.40
CA SER A 170 -15.39 0.52 -0.84
C SER A 170 -15.48 1.91 -0.21
N SER A 171 -15.05 2.03 1.05
CA SER A 171 -15.01 3.31 1.77
C SER A 171 -13.86 3.34 2.77
N ILE A 172 -13.40 4.54 3.08
CA ILE A 172 -12.42 4.85 4.14
C ILE A 172 -13.14 5.70 5.18
N ASP A 173 -12.91 5.46 6.46
CA ASP A 173 -13.44 6.29 7.54
C ASP A 173 -12.92 7.73 7.40
N LYS A 174 -13.78 8.71 7.60
CA LYS A 174 -13.46 10.13 7.40
C LYS A 174 -12.32 10.67 8.25
N ASN A 175 -12.03 10.03 9.39
CA ASN A 175 -10.95 10.42 10.29
C ASN A 175 -9.60 9.80 9.91
N ILE A 176 -9.56 8.86 8.95
CA ILE A 176 -8.35 8.24 8.43
C ILE A 176 -7.76 9.16 7.35
N ILE A 177 -7.03 10.17 7.77
CA ILE A 177 -6.37 11.15 6.91
C ILE A 177 -4.87 11.12 7.12
N GLY A 178 -4.08 11.63 6.16
CA GLY A 178 -2.62 11.68 6.27
C GLY A 178 -2.14 12.29 7.58
N GLY A 179 -1.25 11.62 8.29
CA GLY A 179 -0.73 11.99 9.62
C GLY A 179 -1.57 11.49 10.81
N ALA A 180 -2.80 11.01 10.60
CA ALA A 180 -3.61 10.47 11.69
C ALA A 180 -2.94 9.23 12.32
N LYS A 181 -2.99 9.13 13.65
CA LYS A 181 -2.60 7.93 14.39
C LYS A 181 -3.78 6.97 14.47
N VAL A 182 -3.51 5.69 14.35
CA VAL A 182 -4.50 4.63 14.51
C VAL A 182 -3.99 3.59 15.50
N GLU A 183 -4.92 3.03 16.25
CA GLU A 183 -4.66 1.96 17.21
C GLU A 183 -4.93 0.59 16.58
N ALA A 184 -4.34 -0.46 17.14
CA ALA A 184 -4.64 -1.84 16.75
C ALA A 184 -6.14 -2.13 16.92
N GLY A 185 -6.76 -2.73 15.91
CA GLY A 185 -8.19 -3.04 15.92
C GLY A 185 -9.11 -1.85 15.64
N GLN A 186 -8.59 -0.62 15.52
CA GLN A 186 -9.39 0.54 15.14
C GLN A 186 -10.02 0.33 13.76
N TYR A 187 -11.32 0.66 13.64
CA TYR A 187 -12.02 0.70 12.35
C TYR A 187 -11.39 1.75 11.43
N ILE A 188 -11.08 1.36 10.20
CA ILE A 188 -10.45 2.25 9.22
C ILE A 188 -11.20 2.36 7.88
N GLY A 189 -12.14 1.44 7.61
CA GLY A 189 -12.88 1.45 6.35
C GLY A 189 -13.68 0.17 6.13
N LYS A 190 -14.11 -0.04 4.88
CA LYS A 190 -14.93 -1.19 4.49
C LYS A 190 -14.37 -1.88 3.25
N THR A 191 -14.47 -3.20 3.22
CA THR A 191 -14.10 -4.01 2.06
C THR A 191 -14.90 -3.65 0.81
N GLY A 192 -14.30 -3.81 -0.34
CA GLY A 192 -14.91 -3.58 -1.63
C GLY A 192 -14.21 -4.39 -2.71
N ASN A 193 -14.12 -3.84 -3.90
CA ASN A 193 -13.39 -4.40 -5.03
C ASN A 193 -12.78 -3.33 -5.94
N SER A 194 -12.60 -2.08 -5.46
CA SER A 194 -12.06 -0.99 -6.26
C SER A 194 -10.70 -1.38 -6.89
N GLY A 195 -10.41 -0.90 -8.10
CA GLY A 195 -9.21 -1.26 -8.86
C GLY A 195 -9.23 -2.64 -9.51
N THR A 196 -10.24 -3.49 -9.23
CA THR A 196 -10.38 -4.81 -9.86
C THR A 196 -11.11 -4.73 -11.21
N LYS A 197 -11.05 -5.81 -11.99
CA LYS A 197 -11.85 -5.92 -13.23
C LYS A 197 -13.35 -5.80 -12.93
N ALA A 198 -13.82 -6.45 -11.88
CA ALA A 198 -15.24 -6.45 -11.51
C ALA A 198 -15.74 -5.04 -11.18
N SER A 199 -14.93 -4.21 -10.51
CA SER A 199 -15.24 -2.82 -10.22
C SER A 199 -15.34 -1.97 -11.47
N THR A 200 -14.40 -2.10 -12.42
CA THR A 200 -14.45 -1.35 -13.69
C THR A 200 -15.67 -1.68 -14.57
N LEU A 201 -16.35 -2.79 -14.29
CA LEU A 201 -17.60 -3.19 -14.90
C LEU A 201 -18.84 -2.78 -14.07
N GLY A 202 -18.65 -1.99 -13.01
CA GLY A 202 -19.73 -1.51 -12.14
C GLY A 202 -20.35 -2.57 -11.25
N THR A 203 -19.68 -3.72 -11.04
CA THR A 203 -20.20 -4.80 -10.19
C THR A 203 -19.51 -4.83 -8.83
N ARG A 204 -20.18 -5.43 -7.82
CA ARG A 204 -19.61 -5.68 -6.49
C ARG A 204 -19.06 -7.11 -6.33
N ARG A 205 -18.91 -7.83 -7.43
CA ARG A 205 -18.39 -9.19 -7.40
C ARG A 205 -16.96 -9.24 -6.90
N GLU A 206 -16.56 -10.37 -6.36
CA GLU A 206 -15.20 -10.63 -5.89
C GLU A 206 -14.72 -9.65 -4.82
N ALA A 207 -15.65 -9.16 -3.98
CA ALA A 207 -15.30 -8.27 -2.89
C ALA A 207 -14.32 -8.95 -1.92
N HIS A 208 -13.23 -8.27 -1.61
CA HIS A 208 -12.21 -8.72 -0.68
C HIS A 208 -11.37 -7.54 -0.19
N LEU A 209 -10.70 -7.72 0.92
CA LEU A 209 -9.58 -6.90 1.32
C LEU A 209 -8.30 -7.52 0.77
N HIS A 210 -7.55 -6.78 -0.03
CA HIS A 210 -6.15 -7.10 -0.30
C HIS A 210 -5.29 -6.41 0.75
N TRP A 211 -4.55 -7.19 1.54
CA TRP A 211 -3.70 -6.67 2.60
C TRP A 211 -2.24 -7.06 2.36
N GLU A 212 -1.31 -6.09 2.46
CA GLU A 212 0.13 -6.31 2.36
C GLU A 212 0.84 -5.82 3.63
N LEU A 213 1.97 -6.44 3.97
CA LEU A 213 2.96 -5.89 4.89
C LEU A 213 4.31 -5.80 4.18
N ILE A 214 4.81 -4.59 4.09
CA ILE A 214 6.08 -4.26 3.45
C ILE A 214 7.12 -3.99 4.53
N LEU A 215 8.28 -4.62 4.40
CA LEU A 215 9.45 -4.44 5.26
C LEU A 215 10.48 -3.61 4.48
N GLN A 216 10.91 -2.47 5.03
CA GLN A 216 11.88 -1.56 4.43
C GLN A 216 13.16 -1.51 5.26
N LYS A 217 14.32 -1.71 4.61
CA LYS A 217 15.64 -1.59 5.22
C LYS A 217 16.69 -1.25 4.16
N ASP A 218 17.58 -0.30 4.45
CA ASP A 218 18.73 0.06 3.59
C ASP A 218 18.33 0.28 2.11
N ASN A 219 17.27 1.07 1.87
CA ASN A 219 16.68 1.33 0.54
C ASN A 219 16.13 0.09 -0.18
N ARG A 220 15.91 -1.02 0.53
CA ARG A 220 15.30 -2.25 0.01
C ARG A 220 13.90 -2.43 0.58
N GLU A 221 13.05 -3.07 -0.20
CA GLU A 221 11.66 -3.37 0.15
C GLU A 221 11.36 -4.85 -0.12
N ILE A 222 10.88 -5.53 0.91
CA ILE A 222 10.47 -6.94 0.84
C ILE A 222 9.04 -7.06 1.37
N TYR A 223 8.15 -7.76 0.66
CA TYR A 223 6.83 -8.06 1.20
C TYR A 223 6.87 -9.32 2.08
N LEU A 224 5.96 -9.36 3.05
CA LEU A 224 5.82 -10.46 4.00
C LEU A 224 5.69 -11.82 3.29
N GLY A 225 6.60 -12.73 3.60
CA GLY A 225 6.59 -14.10 3.07
C GLY A 225 7.06 -14.24 1.62
N LYS A 226 7.78 -13.24 1.07
CA LYS A 226 8.33 -13.33 -0.29
C LYS A 226 9.14 -14.62 -0.46
N ASP A 227 8.84 -15.35 -1.54
CA ASP A 227 9.51 -16.58 -1.97
C ASP A 227 9.46 -17.76 -0.96
N ILE A 228 8.64 -17.67 0.09
CA ILE A 228 8.43 -18.77 1.04
C ILE A 228 7.47 -19.81 0.41
N PRO A 229 7.80 -21.10 0.41
CA PRO A 229 6.90 -22.17 -0.04
C PRO A 229 5.58 -22.18 0.73
N TYR A 230 4.49 -22.58 0.05
CA TYR A 230 3.11 -22.44 0.56
C TYR A 230 2.91 -23.00 1.98
N GLU A 231 3.38 -24.20 2.25
CA GLU A 231 3.16 -24.87 3.55
C GLU A 231 3.78 -24.07 4.70
N LYS A 232 5.04 -23.67 4.54
CA LYS A 232 5.77 -22.85 5.50
C LYS A 232 5.19 -21.44 5.60
N LEU A 233 4.78 -20.86 4.47
CA LEU A 233 4.14 -19.55 4.41
C LEU A 233 2.83 -19.56 5.19
N TYR A 234 1.97 -20.57 4.97
CA TYR A 234 0.68 -20.66 5.66
C TYR A 234 0.88 -20.79 7.17
N GLU A 235 1.75 -21.70 7.63
CA GLU A 235 2.06 -21.88 9.05
C GLU A 235 2.59 -20.58 9.69
N MET A 236 3.52 -19.90 9.04
CA MET A 236 4.05 -18.62 9.49
C MET A 236 2.94 -17.58 9.63
N LEU A 237 2.09 -17.42 8.62
CA LEU A 237 0.99 -16.45 8.64
C LEU A 237 -0.08 -16.80 9.71
N ASP A 238 -0.38 -18.08 9.92
CA ASP A 238 -1.33 -18.53 10.95
C ASP A 238 -0.80 -18.23 12.37
N ASN A 239 0.52 -18.28 12.58
CA ASN A 239 1.18 -17.89 13.82
C ASN A 239 1.22 -16.37 14.05
N ILE A 240 1.27 -15.57 12.98
CA ILE A 240 1.30 -14.09 13.05
C ILE A 240 -0.08 -13.53 13.43
N PHE A 241 -1.14 -14.02 12.80
CA PHE A 241 -2.47 -13.48 13.01
C PHE A 241 -3.14 -14.03 14.26
N VAL A 242 -3.46 -13.14 15.21
CA VAL A 242 -4.11 -13.47 16.47
C VAL A 242 -5.50 -12.85 16.56
N LYS A 243 -6.37 -13.43 17.42
CA LYS A 243 -7.72 -12.88 17.64
C LYS A 243 -7.72 -11.65 18.55
N LYS A 244 -6.72 -11.54 19.40
CA LYS A 244 -6.54 -10.45 20.38
C LYS A 244 -5.04 -10.25 20.59
N LEU A 245 -4.60 -9.00 20.72
CA LEU A 245 -3.26 -8.67 21.22
C LEU A 245 -3.34 -8.70 22.76
N ASP A 246 -2.31 -9.25 23.37
CA ASP A 246 -2.15 -9.26 24.84
C ASP A 246 -1.79 -7.87 25.36
#